data_89c645364dded32930764ab7398515cd
#
_entry.id   89c645364dded32930764ab7398515cd
#
_cell.length_a   1.000
_cell.length_b   1.000
_cell.length_c   1.000
_cell.angle_alpha   90.00
_cell.angle_beta   90.00
_cell.angle_gamma   90.00
#
_symmetry.space_group_name_H-M   'P 1'
#
loop_
_entity.id
_entity.type
_entity.pdbx_description
1 polymer ?
#
loop_
_entity_poly.entity_id
_entity_poly.type
_entity_poly.pdbx_seq_one_letter_code
_entity_poly.pdbx_strand_id
1 'polypeptide(L)'
;MPNEEHLNKIKQGVDAWNQWRAENPDTVPDLSQADIRGCQLQKINLSNTDLKEVKLQYSNLTGANLEKADLSKARLLETTLQSSNLKSTNLSGTDLLESNLQFTDLENSNLEGAQFNEGTIFNQTNLKGAKLKDATGLTTSQVNLCQTDSKTQLPDYLEEELDDDFLLQF
;
A
#
# COMPACT_ATOMS: atom_id res chain seq x y z
N MET A 1 -8.85 14.64 -11.77
CA MET A 1 -9.73 15.07 -10.63
C MET A 1 -10.68 13.92 -10.36
N PRO A 2 -11.00 13.62 -9.11
CA PRO A 2 -11.88 12.50 -8.79
C PRO A 2 -13.26 12.66 -9.42
N ASN A 3 -13.94 11.54 -9.64
CA ASN A 3 -15.36 11.57 -9.98
C ASN A 3 -16.15 12.09 -8.76
N GLU A 4 -16.93 13.15 -8.92
CA GLU A 4 -17.65 13.80 -7.81
C GLU A 4 -18.69 12.89 -7.17
N GLU A 5 -19.37 12.04 -7.94
CA GLU A 5 -20.31 11.06 -7.41
C GLU A 5 -19.62 10.05 -6.50
N HIS A 6 -18.48 9.48 -6.95
CA HIS A 6 -17.68 8.55 -6.15
C HIS A 6 -17.12 9.23 -4.90
N LEU A 7 -16.64 10.48 -5.02
CA LEU A 7 -16.15 11.26 -3.87
C LEU A 7 -17.27 11.54 -2.86
N ASN A 8 -18.46 11.88 -3.33
CA ASN A 8 -19.61 12.09 -2.46
C ASN A 8 -20.07 10.77 -1.82
N LYS A 9 -19.96 9.65 -2.54
CA LYS A 9 -20.31 8.34 -2.01
C LYS A 9 -19.40 7.91 -0.87
N ILE A 10 -18.06 8.03 -1.01
CA ILE A 10 -17.14 7.65 0.07
C ILE A 10 -17.30 8.53 1.32
N LYS A 11 -17.66 9.80 1.15
CA LYS A 11 -17.94 10.72 2.26
C LYS A 11 -19.17 10.35 3.08
N GLN A 12 -20.07 9.51 2.56
CA GLN A 12 -21.22 8.96 3.30
C GLN A 12 -20.82 7.86 4.29
N GLY A 13 -19.56 7.41 4.24
CA GLY A 13 -19.00 6.41 5.14
C GLY A 13 -18.85 5.04 4.49
N VAL A 14 -18.14 4.15 5.22
CA VAL A 14 -17.70 2.84 4.72
C VAL A 14 -18.88 1.94 4.34
N ASP A 15 -19.93 1.90 5.14
CA ASP A 15 -21.10 1.03 4.88
C ASP A 15 -21.82 1.44 3.59
N ALA A 16 -22.05 2.75 3.41
CA ALA A 16 -22.67 3.28 2.20
C ALA A 16 -21.81 3.04 0.95
N TRP A 17 -20.49 3.18 1.09
CA TRP A 17 -19.54 2.87 0.03
C TRP A 17 -19.55 1.38 -0.32
N ASN A 18 -19.43 0.50 0.67
CA ASN A 18 -19.38 -0.95 0.45
C ASN A 18 -20.70 -1.49 -0.13
N GLN A 19 -21.85 -0.97 0.30
CA GLN A 19 -23.12 -1.29 -0.31
C GLN A 19 -23.16 -0.87 -1.77
N TRP A 20 -22.78 0.37 -2.09
CA TRP A 20 -22.73 0.86 -3.45
C TRP A 20 -21.78 0.03 -4.32
N ARG A 21 -20.63 -0.39 -3.78
CA ARG A 21 -19.69 -1.29 -4.49
C ARG A 21 -20.34 -2.64 -4.82
N ALA A 22 -21.11 -3.21 -3.92
CA ALA A 22 -21.82 -4.47 -4.14
C ALA A 22 -22.93 -4.34 -5.21
N GLU A 23 -23.58 -3.19 -5.28
CA GLU A 23 -24.64 -2.89 -6.27
C GLU A 23 -24.06 -2.51 -7.65
N ASN A 24 -22.78 -2.08 -7.71
CA ASN A 24 -22.10 -1.64 -8.92
C ASN A 24 -20.76 -2.39 -9.15
N PRO A 25 -20.75 -3.73 -9.28
CA PRO A 25 -19.54 -4.53 -9.30
C PRO A 25 -18.62 -4.25 -10.50
N ASP A 26 -19.19 -3.85 -11.63
CA ASP A 26 -18.47 -3.59 -12.88
C ASP A 26 -17.95 -2.14 -12.98
N THR A 27 -18.33 -1.28 -12.04
CA THR A 27 -17.85 0.11 -12.04
C THR A 27 -16.43 0.18 -11.47
N VAL A 28 -15.54 0.82 -12.21
CA VAL A 28 -14.21 1.21 -11.72
C VAL A 28 -14.33 2.57 -11.06
N PRO A 29 -14.24 2.67 -9.72
CA PRO A 29 -14.34 3.97 -9.07
C PRO A 29 -13.11 4.83 -9.37
N ASP A 30 -13.35 6.14 -9.57
CA ASP A 30 -12.29 7.14 -9.71
C ASP A 30 -12.29 8.07 -8.50
N LEU A 31 -11.26 7.94 -7.67
CA LEU A 31 -10.93 8.78 -6.51
C LEU A 31 -9.55 9.42 -6.69
N SER A 32 -9.06 9.49 -7.95
CA SER A 32 -7.74 10.05 -8.24
C SER A 32 -7.63 11.49 -7.74
N GLN A 33 -6.51 11.80 -7.08
CA GLN A 33 -6.23 13.11 -6.47
C GLN A 33 -7.21 13.55 -5.37
N ALA A 34 -8.13 12.68 -4.94
CA ALA A 34 -9.06 13.00 -3.85
C ALA A 34 -8.31 13.36 -2.57
N ASP A 35 -8.83 14.30 -1.80
CA ASP A 35 -8.37 14.64 -0.46
C ASP A 35 -9.32 13.99 0.56
N ILE A 36 -8.90 12.85 1.11
CA ILE A 36 -9.61 12.04 2.10
C ILE A 36 -8.68 11.70 3.27
N ARG A 37 -7.89 12.71 3.69
CA ARG A 37 -6.97 12.60 4.83
C ARG A 37 -7.72 12.44 6.15
N GLY A 38 -7.10 11.72 7.10
CA GLY A 38 -7.63 11.52 8.45
C GLY A 38 -8.95 10.73 8.51
N CYS A 39 -9.34 10.07 7.42
CA CYS A 39 -10.60 9.34 7.35
C CYS A 39 -10.52 7.97 8.04
N GLN A 40 -11.65 7.55 8.63
CA GLN A 40 -11.83 6.22 9.19
C GLN A 40 -12.42 5.30 8.10
N LEU A 41 -11.57 4.51 7.46
CA LEU A 41 -11.89 3.69 6.29
C LEU A 41 -11.65 2.19 6.55
N GLN A 42 -11.79 1.76 7.80
CA GLN A 42 -11.58 0.36 8.17
C GLN A 42 -12.53 -0.56 7.40
N LYS A 43 -11.99 -1.64 6.83
CA LYS A 43 -12.73 -2.65 6.06
C LYS A 43 -13.46 -2.11 4.80
N ILE A 44 -13.06 -0.94 4.30
CA ILE A 44 -13.60 -0.40 3.05
C ILE A 44 -13.17 -1.26 1.85
N ASN A 45 -14.04 -1.39 0.87
CA ASN A 45 -13.75 -2.05 -0.40
C ASN A 45 -13.33 -1.04 -1.48
N LEU A 46 -12.03 -0.86 -1.63
CA LEU A 46 -11.40 -0.03 -2.67
C LEU A 46 -10.73 -0.87 -3.76
N SER A 47 -11.12 -2.14 -3.91
CA SER A 47 -10.57 -3.01 -4.96
C SER A 47 -10.81 -2.42 -6.36
N ASN A 48 -9.84 -2.57 -7.26
CA ASN A 48 -9.89 -2.04 -8.64
C ASN A 48 -10.20 -0.53 -8.76
N THR A 49 -9.93 0.27 -7.71
CA THR A 49 -10.21 1.71 -7.69
C THR A 49 -9.02 2.50 -8.23
N ASP A 50 -9.27 3.55 -9.01
CA ASP A 50 -8.26 4.55 -9.34
C ASP A 50 -8.08 5.50 -8.15
N LEU A 51 -6.92 5.38 -7.49
CA LEU A 51 -6.51 6.16 -6.31
C LEU A 51 -5.20 6.92 -6.58
N LYS A 52 -4.88 7.17 -7.86
CA LYS A 52 -3.64 7.89 -8.23
C LYS A 52 -3.55 9.22 -7.53
N GLU A 53 -2.38 9.51 -6.96
CA GLU A 53 -2.10 10.76 -6.26
C GLU A 53 -3.11 11.10 -5.14
N VAL A 54 -3.90 10.13 -4.66
CA VAL A 54 -4.83 10.34 -3.55
C VAL A 54 -4.08 10.78 -2.29
N LYS A 55 -4.71 11.65 -1.50
CA LYS A 55 -4.21 12.07 -0.19
C LYS A 55 -4.96 11.31 0.90
N LEU A 56 -4.28 10.36 1.54
CA LEU A 56 -4.78 9.48 2.60
C LEU A 56 -3.97 9.59 3.90
N GLN A 57 -3.12 10.61 4.03
CA GLN A 57 -2.29 10.78 5.22
C GLN A 57 -3.16 10.74 6.49
N TYR A 58 -2.65 10.09 7.53
CA TYR A 58 -3.31 9.97 8.84
C TYR A 58 -4.64 9.18 8.82
N SER A 59 -4.93 8.47 7.74
CA SER A 59 -6.18 7.69 7.62
C SER A 59 -6.01 6.28 8.16
N ASN A 60 -7.10 5.68 8.58
CA ASN A 60 -7.14 4.30 9.05
C ASN A 60 -7.84 3.40 8.03
N LEU A 61 -7.04 2.56 7.34
CA LEU A 61 -7.49 1.56 6.37
C LEU A 61 -7.32 0.13 6.90
N THR A 62 -7.32 -0.09 8.20
CA THR A 62 -7.19 -1.43 8.78
C THR A 62 -8.19 -2.39 8.17
N GLY A 63 -7.68 -3.51 7.64
CA GLY A 63 -8.51 -4.55 7.02
C GLY A 63 -9.19 -4.14 5.71
N ALA A 64 -8.80 -3.02 5.09
CA ALA A 64 -9.34 -2.59 3.81
C ALA A 64 -8.97 -3.55 2.67
N ASN A 65 -9.83 -3.64 1.66
CA ASN A 65 -9.53 -4.32 0.41
C ASN A 65 -9.12 -3.31 -0.67
N LEU A 66 -7.85 -3.32 -1.04
CA LEU A 66 -7.25 -2.48 -2.08
C LEU A 66 -6.71 -3.32 -3.25
N GLU A 67 -7.13 -4.58 -3.36
CA GLU A 67 -6.66 -5.48 -4.42
C GLU A 67 -6.80 -4.84 -5.80
N LYS A 68 -5.69 -4.85 -6.58
CA LYS A 68 -5.61 -4.28 -7.93
C LYS A 68 -5.96 -2.79 -8.05
N ALA A 69 -5.99 -2.05 -6.94
CA ALA A 69 -6.14 -0.59 -6.98
C ALA A 69 -4.88 0.07 -7.57
N ASP A 70 -5.03 1.26 -8.11
CA ASP A 70 -3.90 2.10 -8.52
C ASP A 70 -3.68 3.23 -7.51
N LEU A 71 -2.67 3.08 -6.67
CA LEU A 71 -2.23 4.04 -5.65
C LEU A 71 -0.94 4.77 -6.07
N SER A 72 -0.61 4.75 -7.37
CA SER A 72 0.64 5.37 -7.83
C SER A 72 0.70 6.83 -7.41
N LYS A 73 1.87 7.22 -6.84
CA LYS A 73 2.14 8.57 -6.29
C LYS A 73 1.17 9.02 -5.19
N ALA A 74 0.43 8.11 -4.57
CA ALA A 74 -0.43 8.41 -3.43
C ALA A 74 0.40 8.88 -2.22
N ARG A 75 -0.23 9.65 -1.33
CA ARG A 75 0.36 10.11 -0.08
C ARG A 75 -0.27 9.35 1.08
N LEU A 76 0.51 8.46 1.67
CA LEU A 76 0.11 7.55 2.75
C LEU A 76 0.92 7.76 4.04
N LEU A 77 1.51 8.95 4.22
CA LEU A 77 2.24 9.30 5.44
C LEU A 77 1.38 9.00 6.68
N GLU A 78 1.93 8.28 7.67
CA GLU A 78 1.24 7.90 8.91
C GLU A 78 -0.12 7.21 8.70
N THR A 79 -0.30 6.51 7.58
CA THR A 79 -1.53 5.76 7.28
C THR A 79 -1.47 4.37 7.90
N THR A 80 -2.55 3.92 8.53
CA THR A 80 -2.68 2.55 9.02
C THR A 80 -3.28 1.65 7.94
N LEU A 81 -2.49 0.69 7.44
CA LEU A 81 -2.87 -0.33 6.46
C LEU A 81 -2.84 -1.74 7.07
N GLN A 82 -2.81 -1.84 8.38
CA GLN A 82 -2.71 -3.11 9.11
C GLN A 82 -3.76 -4.13 8.62
N SER A 83 -3.32 -5.35 8.34
CA SER A 83 -4.17 -6.47 7.90
C SER A 83 -5.00 -6.19 6.63
N SER A 84 -4.61 -5.21 5.82
CA SER A 84 -5.28 -4.90 4.55
C SER A 84 -4.79 -5.80 3.40
N ASN A 85 -5.63 -5.95 2.38
CA ASN A 85 -5.31 -6.65 1.14
C ASN A 85 -4.88 -5.64 0.06
N LEU A 86 -3.60 -5.62 -0.28
CA LEU A 86 -3.02 -4.83 -1.37
C LEU A 86 -2.41 -5.73 -2.48
N LYS A 87 -2.92 -6.93 -2.66
CA LYS A 87 -2.44 -7.83 -3.73
C LYS A 87 -2.55 -7.16 -5.09
N SER A 88 -1.48 -7.28 -5.87
CA SER A 88 -1.40 -6.74 -7.22
C SER A 88 -1.71 -5.23 -7.33
N THR A 89 -1.60 -4.49 -6.25
CA THR A 89 -1.80 -3.03 -6.19
C THR A 89 -0.61 -2.31 -6.83
N ASN A 90 -0.86 -1.24 -7.55
CA ASN A 90 0.18 -0.33 -8.02
C ASN A 90 0.44 0.75 -6.95
N LEU A 91 1.59 0.70 -6.30
CA LEU A 91 2.07 1.64 -5.27
C LEU A 91 3.33 2.39 -5.75
N SER A 92 3.56 2.45 -7.06
CA SER A 92 4.79 3.09 -7.58
C SER A 92 4.87 4.58 -7.19
N GLY A 93 6.03 4.96 -6.64
CA GLY A 93 6.27 6.34 -6.20
C GLY A 93 5.42 6.81 -5.03
N THR A 94 4.79 5.89 -4.29
CA THR A 94 3.94 6.21 -3.13
C THR A 94 4.78 6.65 -1.93
N ASP A 95 4.33 7.65 -1.19
CA ASP A 95 4.89 8.05 0.10
C ASP A 95 4.25 7.17 1.21
N LEU A 96 5.04 6.28 1.80
CA LEU A 96 4.66 5.34 2.87
C LEU A 96 5.44 5.60 4.19
N LEU A 97 5.98 6.81 4.37
CA LEU A 97 6.70 7.19 5.57
C LEU A 97 5.79 7.01 6.81
N GLU A 98 6.33 6.47 7.90
CA GLU A 98 5.62 6.25 9.18
C GLU A 98 4.33 5.39 9.05
N SER A 99 4.08 4.74 7.92
CA SER A 99 2.87 3.94 7.72
C SER A 99 2.95 2.60 8.44
N ASN A 100 1.80 2.06 8.83
CA ASN A 100 1.71 0.74 9.45
C ASN A 100 1.22 -0.30 8.42
N LEU A 101 2.16 -1.14 7.96
CA LEU A 101 1.93 -2.25 7.01
C LEU A 101 1.89 -3.63 7.70
N GLN A 102 1.77 -3.68 9.03
CA GLN A 102 1.77 -4.92 9.78
C GLN A 102 0.67 -5.88 9.28
N PHE A 103 1.01 -7.14 8.99
CA PHE A 103 0.12 -8.17 8.44
C PHE A 103 -0.53 -7.79 7.09
N THR A 104 -0.04 -6.77 6.41
CA THR A 104 -0.55 -6.37 5.10
C THR A 104 -0.14 -7.36 4.02
N ASP A 105 -1.04 -7.67 3.11
CA ASP A 105 -0.75 -8.53 1.97
C ASP A 105 -0.43 -7.69 0.72
N LEU A 106 0.84 -7.62 0.37
CA LEU A 106 1.41 -6.90 -0.79
C LEU A 106 1.86 -7.86 -1.90
N GLU A 107 1.35 -9.09 -1.91
CA GLU A 107 1.74 -10.08 -2.91
C GLU A 107 1.56 -9.56 -4.34
N ASN A 108 2.63 -9.67 -5.14
CA ASN A 108 2.70 -9.22 -6.54
C ASN A 108 2.41 -7.72 -6.74
N SER A 109 2.52 -6.88 -5.70
CA SER A 109 2.34 -5.42 -5.83
C SER A 109 3.55 -4.75 -6.48
N ASN A 110 3.33 -3.58 -7.07
CA ASN A 110 4.38 -2.72 -7.59
C ASN A 110 4.67 -1.58 -6.60
N LEU A 111 5.84 -1.58 -5.96
CA LEU A 111 6.34 -0.59 -5.01
C LEU A 111 7.58 0.15 -5.58
N GLU A 112 7.77 0.13 -6.90
CA GLU A 112 8.92 0.80 -7.54
C GLU A 112 8.96 2.29 -7.18
N GLY A 113 10.10 2.75 -6.64
CA GLY A 113 10.27 4.14 -6.21
C GLY A 113 9.42 4.56 -5.00
N ALA A 114 8.78 3.63 -4.30
CA ALA A 114 8.08 3.92 -3.05
C ALA A 114 9.05 4.41 -1.96
N GLN A 115 8.58 5.28 -1.07
CA GLN A 115 9.38 5.88 -0.01
C GLN A 115 8.97 5.33 1.35
N PHE A 116 9.95 4.81 2.09
CA PHE A 116 9.82 4.30 3.44
C PHE A 116 10.79 5.01 4.39
N ASN A 117 10.69 4.75 5.68
CA ASN A 117 11.67 5.15 6.68
C ASN A 117 11.69 4.14 7.84
N GLU A 118 12.52 4.39 8.86
CA GLU A 118 12.60 3.54 10.04
C GLU A 118 11.28 3.45 10.82
N GLY A 119 10.39 4.45 10.71
CA GLY A 119 9.06 4.47 11.33
C GLY A 119 8.02 3.61 10.59
N THR A 120 8.30 3.18 9.36
CA THR A 120 7.39 2.28 8.63
C THR A 120 7.41 0.88 9.24
N ILE A 121 6.24 0.34 9.60
CA ILE A 121 6.11 -0.93 10.31
C ILE A 121 5.77 -2.06 9.33
N PHE A 122 6.63 -3.12 9.29
CA PHE A 122 6.53 -4.23 8.33
C PHE A 122 6.27 -5.61 8.97
N ASN A 123 5.99 -5.71 10.26
CA ASN A 123 5.85 -7.00 10.93
C ASN A 123 4.90 -7.95 10.19
N GLN A 124 5.43 -9.09 9.72
CA GLN A 124 4.69 -10.12 8.96
C GLN A 124 3.98 -9.62 7.70
N THR A 125 4.48 -8.56 7.07
CA THR A 125 4.01 -8.10 5.76
C THR A 125 4.37 -9.13 4.69
N ASN A 126 3.42 -9.48 3.82
CA ASN A 126 3.66 -10.37 2.69
C ASN A 126 4.15 -9.56 1.47
N LEU A 127 5.43 -9.70 1.13
CA LEU A 127 6.08 -9.07 -0.05
C LEU A 127 6.40 -10.07 -1.17
N LYS A 128 5.84 -11.28 -1.15
CA LYS A 128 6.12 -12.30 -2.18
C LYS A 128 5.77 -11.76 -3.57
N GLY A 129 6.73 -11.84 -4.49
CA GLY A 129 6.58 -11.33 -5.85
C GLY A 129 6.45 -9.81 -5.97
N ALA A 130 6.57 -9.05 -4.87
CA ALA A 130 6.52 -7.59 -4.89
C ALA A 130 7.76 -6.99 -5.56
N LYS A 131 7.59 -5.85 -6.25
CA LYS A 131 8.67 -5.12 -6.91
C LYS A 131 8.98 -3.86 -6.12
N LEU A 132 10.19 -3.80 -5.53
CA LEU A 132 10.66 -2.66 -4.73
C LEU A 132 11.89 -1.98 -5.36
N LYS A 133 12.14 -2.20 -6.64
CA LYS A 133 13.24 -1.54 -7.33
C LYS A 133 13.13 -0.01 -7.17
N ASP A 134 14.25 0.64 -6.95
CA ASP A 134 14.33 2.09 -6.73
C ASP A 134 13.53 2.60 -5.50
N ALA A 135 12.95 1.71 -4.67
CA ALA A 135 12.35 2.12 -3.39
C ALA A 135 13.45 2.61 -2.44
N THR A 136 13.12 3.59 -1.59
CA THR A 136 14.08 4.24 -0.69
C THR A 136 13.68 4.12 0.77
N GLY A 137 14.68 4.16 1.68
CA GLY A 137 14.49 4.20 3.12
C GLY A 137 14.06 2.89 3.78
N LEU A 138 14.04 1.78 3.02
CA LEU A 138 13.83 0.44 3.55
C LEU A 138 15.14 -0.08 4.16
N THR A 139 15.07 -0.75 5.30
CA THR A 139 16.24 -1.34 5.98
C THR A 139 16.22 -2.87 5.90
N THR A 140 17.40 -3.50 5.98
CA THR A 140 17.55 -4.95 6.07
C THR A 140 16.74 -5.53 7.24
N SER A 141 16.73 -4.86 8.39
CA SER A 141 15.95 -5.27 9.56
C SER A 141 14.45 -5.32 9.27
N GLN A 142 13.91 -4.36 8.51
CA GLN A 142 12.50 -4.33 8.11
C GLN A 142 12.18 -5.45 7.13
N VAL A 143 13.04 -5.72 6.14
CA VAL A 143 12.86 -6.83 5.18
C VAL A 143 12.85 -8.17 5.89
N ASN A 144 13.71 -8.37 6.90
CA ASN A 144 13.77 -9.62 7.70
C ASN A 144 12.46 -9.90 8.49
N LEU A 145 11.61 -8.89 8.70
CA LEU A 145 10.29 -9.07 9.33
C LEU A 145 9.20 -9.44 8.31
N CYS A 146 9.50 -9.40 7.02
CA CYS A 146 8.56 -9.67 5.93
C CYS A 146 8.63 -11.11 5.45
N GLN A 147 7.59 -11.53 4.72
CA GLN A 147 7.60 -12.74 3.93
C GLN A 147 8.01 -12.40 2.51
N THR A 148 9.14 -12.93 2.05
CA THR A 148 9.66 -12.75 0.68
C THR A 148 9.77 -14.09 -0.04
N ASP A 149 9.99 -14.08 -1.35
CA ASP A 149 10.27 -15.24 -2.18
C ASP A 149 11.31 -14.91 -3.27
N SER A 150 11.66 -15.87 -4.11
CA SER A 150 12.62 -15.70 -5.21
C SER A 150 12.16 -14.73 -6.30
N LYS A 151 10.92 -14.25 -6.27
CA LYS A 151 10.37 -13.28 -7.23
C LYS A 151 10.32 -11.87 -6.64
N THR A 152 10.52 -11.72 -5.33
CA THR A 152 10.61 -10.42 -4.66
C THR A 152 11.83 -9.69 -5.17
N GLN A 153 11.65 -8.47 -5.68
CA GLN A 153 12.73 -7.62 -6.20
C GLN A 153 13.00 -6.52 -5.18
N LEU A 154 14.09 -6.66 -4.44
CA LEU A 154 14.53 -5.65 -3.47
C LEU A 154 15.26 -4.49 -4.16
N PRO A 155 15.42 -3.33 -3.50
CA PRO A 155 16.33 -2.28 -3.97
C PRO A 155 17.79 -2.75 -3.99
N ASP A 156 18.55 -2.32 -5.01
CA ASP A 156 19.94 -2.75 -5.23
C ASP A 156 20.82 -2.57 -3.98
N TYR A 157 20.63 -1.45 -3.24
CA TYR A 157 21.43 -1.16 -2.03
C TYR A 157 21.20 -2.17 -0.88
N LEU A 158 20.05 -2.85 -0.84
CA LEU A 158 19.76 -3.90 0.16
C LEU A 158 20.28 -5.27 -0.30
N GLU A 159 20.33 -5.53 -1.59
CA GLU A 159 20.89 -6.77 -2.12
C GLU A 159 22.39 -6.84 -1.81
N GLU A 160 23.11 -5.72 -1.94
CA GLU A 160 24.52 -5.61 -1.58
C GLU A 160 24.76 -5.85 -0.08
N GLU A 161 23.93 -5.27 0.81
CA GLU A 161 24.05 -5.48 2.27
C GLU A 161 23.77 -6.94 2.69
N LEU A 162 22.81 -7.60 2.06
CA LEU A 162 22.45 -8.99 2.38
C LEU A 162 23.53 -9.98 1.93
N ASP A 163 24.22 -9.71 0.81
CA ASP A 163 25.33 -10.52 0.33
C ASP A 163 26.57 -10.40 1.24
N ASP A 164 26.86 -9.21 1.78
CA ASP A 164 27.95 -8.96 2.72
C ASP A 164 27.73 -9.68 4.08
N ASP A 165 26.53 -9.69 4.62
CA ASP A 165 26.19 -10.41 5.86
C ASP A 165 26.34 -11.94 5.70
N PHE A 166 26.09 -12.48 4.51
CA PHE A 166 26.31 -13.91 4.23
C PHE A 166 27.79 -14.27 4.20
N LEU A 167 28.66 -13.37 3.73
CA LEU A 167 30.12 -13.58 3.68
C LEU A 167 30.80 -13.50 5.05
N LEU A 168 30.19 -12.80 6.03
CA LEU A 168 30.71 -12.67 7.40
C LEU A 168 30.39 -13.88 8.31
N GLN A 169 29.58 -14.85 7.85
CA GLN A 169 29.22 -16.07 8.60
C GLN A 169 30.16 -17.27 8.34
N PHE A 170 31.24 -17.08 7.58
CA PHE A 170 32.32 -18.04 7.30
C PHE A 170 33.66 -17.43 7.70
#